data_0335a2a44eb739d53d68db227627dc10
#
_entry.id   0335a2a44eb739d53d68db227627dc10
#
_cell.length_a   1.000
_cell.length_b   1.000
_cell.length_c   1.000
_cell.angle_alpha   90.00
_cell.angle_beta   90.00
_cell.angle_gamma   90.00
#
_symmetry.space_group_name_H-M   'P 1'
#
loop_
_entity.id
_entity.type
_entity.pdbx_description
1 polymer ?
#
loop_
_entity_poly.entity_id
_entity_poly.type
_entity_poly.pdbx_seq_one_letter_code
_entity_poly.pdbx_strand_id
1 'polypeptide(L)'
;QLQDGILVFQNAKANYKMWFDIRVQGDAAVYFGYDKDLVKIGNGMNIRRSRLAIKAQLDKNWYGEIDADWTSGTPELKDAILSFNGLDNLEIKMGNFKENFSIQRNSTSRYLLFMERPMVTSLAPSRHLGVNVTYSLPFVWLSGGVFGPCLKSSEEMTKMEDGNKDLGLNEGLSYTGKVVLRPLYKMPNASLHLGAAISYREPKLTNTDGYNCARYSARNSTSINRKKFLDTDAITGVNHELAYTFEV
;
A
#
# COMPACT_ATOMS: atom_id res chain seq x y z
N GLN A 1 -0.41 -21.01 -21.48
CA GLN A 1 1.00 -21.38 -21.35
C GLN A 1 1.46 -21.21 -19.92
N LEU A 2 2.38 -22.03 -19.48
CA LEU A 2 3.08 -21.86 -18.21
C LEU A 2 4.32 -20.97 -18.48
N GLN A 3 4.41 -19.82 -17.79
CA GLN A 3 5.55 -18.91 -17.86
C GLN A 3 6.05 -18.66 -16.42
N ASP A 4 7.29 -19.05 -16.14
CA ASP A 4 7.90 -18.93 -14.81
C ASP A 4 7.03 -19.49 -13.67
N GLY A 5 6.34 -20.60 -13.92
CA GLY A 5 5.42 -21.23 -12.95
C GLY A 5 4.04 -20.58 -12.84
N ILE A 6 3.74 -19.55 -13.65
CA ILE A 6 2.45 -18.87 -13.66
C ILE A 6 1.65 -19.29 -14.90
N LEU A 7 0.37 -19.65 -14.71
CA LEU A 7 -0.53 -19.94 -15.81
C LEU A 7 -0.97 -18.64 -16.50
N VAL A 8 -0.48 -18.43 -17.72
CA VAL A 8 -0.78 -17.25 -18.52
C VAL A 8 -1.71 -17.62 -19.67
N PHE A 9 -2.83 -16.93 -19.77
CA PHE A 9 -3.74 -16.95 -20.89
C PHE A 9 -3.34 -15.84 -21.85
N GLN A 10 -3.09 -16.17 -23.13
CA GLN A 10 -2.69 -15.19 -24.12
C GLN A 10 -3.29 -15.50 -25.49
N ASN A 11 -3.49 -14.46 -26.29
CA ASN A 11 -3.87 -14.63 -27.70
C ASN A 11 -2.68 -15.07 -28.55
N ALA A 12 -2.93 -15.47 -29.80
CA ALA A 12 -1.91 -16.00 -30.72
C ALA A 12 -0.75 -15.00 -30.98
N LYS A 13 -1.03 -13.69 -30.96
CA LYS A 13 -0.03 -12.62 -31.13
C LYS A 13 0.68 -12.24 -29.84
N ALA A 14 0.28 -12.83 -28.70
CA ALA A 14 0.83 -12.54 -27.35
C ALA A 14 0.82 -11.05 -26.94
N ASN A 15 -0.05 -10.25 -27.55
CA ASN A 15 -0.22 -8.84 -27.19
C ASN A 15 -1.34 -8.61 -26.17
N TYR A 16 -2.20 -9.62 -25.92
CA TYR A 16 -3.16 -9.66 -24.83
C TYR A 16 -2.82 -10.84 -23.93
N LYS A 17 -2.57 -10.59 -22.66
CA LYS A 17 -2.24 -11.60 -21.66
C LYS A 17 -3.08 -11.38 -20.42
N MET A 18 -3.49 -12.47 -19.79
CA MET A 18 -4.17 -12.45 -18.50
C MET A 18 -3.61 -13.57 -17.62
N TRP A 19 -3.45 -13.30 -16.35
CA TRP A 19 -3.02 -14.31 -15.36
C TRP A 19 -3.62 -14.04 -13.99
N PHE A 20 -3.63 -15.07 -13.16
CA PHE A 20 -4.05 -14.99 -11.77
C PHE A 20 -2.84 -14.96 -10.85
N ASP A 21 -2.93 -14.16 -9.81
CA ASP A 21 -1.96 -14.10 -8.73
C ASP A 21 -2.67 -14.46 -7.42
N ILE A 22 -2.35 -15.65 -6.88
CA ILE A 22 -2.98 -16.19 -5.68
C ILE A 22 -1.97 -16.15 -4.54
N ARG A 23 -2.42 -15.73 -3.35
CA ARG A 23 -1.61 -15.72 -2.14
C ARG A 23 -2.44 -16.15 -0.94
N VAL A 24 -1.99 -17.21 -0.28
CA VAL A 24 -2.51 -17.64 1.02
C VAL A 24 -1.34 -17.60 2.00
N GLN A 25 -1.55 -16.99 3.16
CA GLN A 25 -0.57 -16.93 4.24
C GLN A 25 -1.27 -17.20 5.56
N GLY A 26 -0.80 -18.22 6.27
CA GLY A 26 -1.19 -18.52 7.65
C GLY A 26 -0.09 -18.11 8.61
N ASP A 27 -0.46 -17.52 9.72
CA ASP A 27 0.45 -17.12 10.80
C ASP A 27 0.07 -17.82 12.10
N ALA A 28 1.06 -18.17 12.91
CA ALA A 28 0.91 -18.66 14.27
C ALA A 28 1.88 -17.91 15.19
N ALA A 29 1.49 -17.61 16.42
CA ALA A 29 2.36 -17.01 17.40
C ALA A 29 2.11 -17.55 18.82
N VAL A 30 3.21 -17.71 19.55
CA VAL A 30 3.23 -18.03 20.97
C VAL A 30 4.02 -16.94 21.67
N TYR A 31 3.45 -16.38 22.72
CA TYR A 31 4.05 -15.32 23.50
C TYR A 31 4.44 -15.86 24.89
N PHE A 32 5.62 -15.51 25.34
CA PHE A 32 6.15 -15.91 26.64
C PHE A 32 7.02 -14.80 27.22
N GLY A 33 7.28 -14.86 28.53
CA GLY A 33 8.18 -13.90 29.19
C GLY A 33 7.63 -12.49 29.36
N TYR A 34 6.29 -12.32 29.34
CA TYR A 34 5.64 -11.01 29.53
C TYR A 34 4.72 -11.04 30.77
N ASP A 35 4.52 -9.88 31.36
CA ASP A 35 3.56 -9.69 32.44
C ASP A 35 2.14 -9.63 31.89
N LYS A 36 1.32 -10.63 32.26
CA LYS A 36 -0.07 -10.77 31.80
C LYS A 36 -0.99 -9.67 32.34
N ASP A 37 -0.65 -9.06 33.44
CA ASP A 37 -1.44 -7.99 34.07
C ASP A 37 -1.21 -6.65 33.33
N LEU A 38 0.01 -6.45 32.81
CA LEU A 38 0.37 -5.26 32.04
C LEU A 38 -0.01 -5.38 30.56
N VAL A 39 0.18 -6.56 29.97
CA VAL A 39 0.00 -6.75 28.53
C VAL A 39 -0.89 -7.96 28.27
N LYS A 40 -2.11 -7.71 27.81
CA LYS A 40 -3.04 -8.77 27.41
C LYS A 40 -2.76 -9.22 25.98
N ILE A 41 -1.85 -10.17 25.82
CA ILE A 41 -1.49 -10.80 24.54
C ILE A 41 -1.86 -12.28 24.61
N GLY A 42 -2.53 -12.80 23.60
CA GLY A 42 -2.92 -14.22 23.51
C GLY A 42 -2.19 -14.95 22.38
N ASN A 43 -1.86 -16.22 22.63
CA ASN A 43 -1.37 -17.13 21.60
C ASN A 43 -2.48 -17.43 20.60
N GLY A 44 -2.10 -17.81 19.38
CA GLY A 44 -3.10 -18.20 18.39
C GLY A 44 -2.52 -18.40 16.99
N MET A 45 -3.43 -18.64 16.06
CA MET A 45 -3.17 -18.73 14.64
C MET A 45 -4.31 -18.09 13.86
N ASN A 46 -4.01 -17.59 12.66
CA ASN A 46 -5.00 -17.06 11.74
C ASN A 46 -4.56 -17.17 10.27
N ILE A 47 -5.49 -16.97 9.38
CA ILE A 47 -5.16 -16.67 7.98
C ILE A 47 -4.83 -15.19 7.91
N ARG A 48 -3.57 -14.87 7.61
CA ARG A 48 -3.08 -13.50 7.57
C ARG A 48 -3.43 -12.81 6.25
N ARG A 49 -3.37 -13.54 5.14
CA ARG A 49 -3.70 -13.06 3.80
C ARG A 49 -4.33 -14.18 2.99
N SER A 50 -5.41 -13.86 2.34
CA SER A 50 -6.06 -14.72 1.35
C SER A 50 -6.44 -13.86 0.16
N ARG A 51 -5.51 -13.72 -0.80
CA ARG A 51 -5.62 -12.78 -1.90
C ARG A 51 -5.72 -13.46 -3.24
N LEU A 52 -6.57 -12.89 -4.07
CA LEU A 52 -6.70 -13.23 -5.46
C LEU A 52 -6.63 -11.94 -6.28
N ALA A 53 -5.67 -11.87 -7.19
CA ALA A 53 -5.60 -10.82 -8.17
C ALA A 53 -5.79 -11.37 -9.58
N ILE A 54 -6.50 -10.62 -10.39
CA ILE A 54 -6.59 -10.78 -11.84
C ILE A 54 -5.74 -9.68 -12.46
N LYS A 55 -4.78 -10.07 -13.27
CA LYS A 55 -3.84 -9.17 -13.93
C LYS A 55 -3.92 -9.36 -15.42
N ALA A 56 -3.89 -8.27 -16.16
CA ALA A 56 -3.97 -8.30 -17.62
C ALA A 56 -3.03 -7.29 -18.26
N GLN A 57 -2.37 -7.71 -19.32
CA GLN A 57 -1.75 -6.83 -20.30
C GLN A 57 -2.72 -6.68 -21.47
N LEU A 58 -3.21 -5.46 -21.64
CA LEU A 58 -4.16 -5.08 -22.68
C LEU A 58 -3.37 -4.35 -23.77
N ASP A 59 -3.02 -5.08 -24.82
CA ASP A 59 -2.02 -4.65 -25.79
C ASP A 59 -0.64 -4.45 -25.14
N LYS A 60 0.31 -3.86 -25.87
CA LYS A 60 1.68 -3.66 -25.38
C LYS A 60 1.79 -2.55 -24.33
N ASN A 61 0.85 -1.64 -24.34
CA ASN A 61 0.97 -0.36 -23.65
C ASN A 61 0.10 -0.26 -22.39
N TRP A 62 -0.87 -1.15 -22.20
CA TRP A 62 -1.80 -1.07 -21.10
C TRP A 62 -1.66 -2.27 -20.15
N TYR A 63 -1.71 -2.00 -18.87
CA TYR A 63 -1.76 -3.00 -17.81
C TYR A 63 -2.95 -2.72 -16.90
N GLY A 64 -3.67 -3.78 -16.55
CA GLY A 64 -4.77 -3.73 -15.59
C GLY A 64 -4.61 -4.76 -14.48
N GLU A 65 -5.04 -4.41 -13.26
CA GLU A 65 -5.01 -5.30 -12.11
C GLU A 65 -6.20 -5.03 -11.19
N ILE A 66 -6.82 -6.11 -10.70
CA ILE A 66 -7.77 -6.08 -9.59
C ILE A 66 -7.29 -7.12 -8.57
N ASP A 67 -6.98 -6.68 -7.34
CA ASP A 67 -6.55 -7.53 -6.21
C ASP A 67 -7.55 -7.39 -5.07
N ALA A 68 -8.08 -8.50 -4.56
CA ALA A 68 -8.96 -8.55 -3.41
C ALA A 68 -8.41 -9.49 -2.32
N ASP A 69 -8.62 -9.12 -1.06
CA ASP A 69 -8.29 -9.91 0.13
C ASP A 69 -9.57 -10.46 0.77
N TRP A 70 -9.62 -11.78 0.96
CA TRP A 70 -10.77 -12.52 1.48
C TRP A 70 -10.60 -12.95 2.93
N THR A 71 -9.59 -12.45 3.62
CA THR A 71 -9.23 -12.88 4.99
C THR A 71 -10.32 -12.61 6.01
N SER A 72 -11.12 -11.55 5.83
CA SER A 72 -12.20 -11.16 6.75
C SER A 72 -13.56 -11.83 6.47
N GLY A 73 -13.62 -12.75 5.50
CA GLY A 73 -14.89 -13.39 5.07
C GLY A 73 -15.67 -12.55 4.05
N THR A 74 -15.42 -11.26 3.98
CA THR A 74 -15.91 -10.36 2.92
C THR A 74 -14.74 -9.88 2.07
N PRO A 75 -14.90 -9.77 0.74
CA PRO A 75 -13.82 -9.29 -0.12
C PRO A 75 -13.51 -7.83 0.17
N GLU A 76 -12.25 -7.54 0.42
CA GLU A 76 -11.73 -6.18 0.54
C GLU A 76 -10.88 -5.85 -0.70
N LEU A 77 -11.29 -4.86 -1.49
CA LEU A 77 -10.53 -4.42 -2.64
C LEU A 77 -9.18 -3.84 -2.18
N LYS A 78 -8.07 -4.38 -2.69
CA LYS A 78 -6.72 -3.89 -2.39
C LYS A 78 -6.18 -3.02 -3.51
N ASP A 79 -5.99 -3.58 -4.68
CA ASP A 79 -5.51 -2.84 -5.83
C ASP A 79 -6.56 -2.89 -6.95
N ALA A 80 -6.85 -1.75 -7.56
CA ALA A 80 -7.64 -1.62 -8.78
C ALA A 80 -6.91 -0.61 -9.66
N ILE A 81 -6.13 -1.11 -10.63
CA ILE A 81 -5.11 -0.35 -11.33
C ILE A 81 -5.36 -0.41 -12.83
N LEU A 82 -5.19 0.73 -13.47
CA LEU A 82 -4.95 0.83 -14.91
C LEU A 82 -3.66 1.62 -15.11
N SER A 83 -2.68 1.04 -15.82
CA SER A 83 -1.41 1.70 -16.13
C SER A 83 -1.23 1.80 -17.64
N PHE A 84 -0.71 2.94 -18.09
CA PHE A 84 -0.25 3.18 -19.44
C PHE A 84 1.27 3.26 -19.49
N ASN A 85 1.89 2.41 -20.32
CA ASN A 85 3.35 2.27 -20.50
C ASN A 85 3.76 2.47 -21.96
N GLY A 86 2.98 3.21 -22.72
CA GLY A 86 3.22 3.40 -24.18
C GLY A 86 4.26 4.47 -24.52
N LEU A 87 4.83 5.14 -23.51
CA LEU A 87 5.90 6.12 -23.68
C LEU A 87 7.20 5.60 -23.07
N ASP A 88 8.32 5.91 -23.73
CA ASP A 88 9.62 5.46 -23.25
C ASP A 88 9.92 5.98 -21.85
N ASN A 89 10.31 5.05 -20.97
CA ASN A 89 10.67 5.33 -19.57
C ASN A 89 9.56 5.95 -18.71
N LEU A 90 8.32 6.10 -19.21
CA LEU A 90 7.22 6.73 -18.52
C LEU A 90 6.08 5.73 -18.27
N GLU A 91 5.62 5.67 -17.03
CA GLU A 91 4.39 4.99 -16.63
C GLU A 91 3.40 6.02 -16.10
N ILE A 92 2.16 5.96 -16.57
CA ILE A 92 1.03 6.68 -15.96
C ILE A 92 0.11 5.63 -15.34
N LYS A 93 -0.05 5.68 -14.02
CA LYS A 93 -0.86 4.74 -13.25
C LYS A 93 -2.05 5.45 -12.64
N MET A 94 -3.25 4.88 -12.76
CA MET A 94 -4.47 5.40 -12.18
C MET A 94 -5.24 4.30 -11.47
N GLY A 95 -6.01 4.66 -10.46
CA GLY A 95 -6.83 3.74 -9.68
C GLY A 95 -6.51 3.75 -8.19
N ASN A 96 -6.86 2.66 -7.51
CA ASN A 96 -6.55 2.46 -6.10
C ASN A 96 -5.29 1.61 -5.94
N PHE A 97 -4.22 2.19 -5.44
CA PHE A 97 -2.93 1.52 -5.27
C PHE A 97 -2.09 2.18 -4.16
N LYS A 98 -1.00 1.52 -3.77
CA LYS A 98 -0.07 2.09 -2.79
C LYS A 98 0.66 3.29 -3.38
N GLU A 99 0.69 4.40 -2.64
CA GLU A 99 1.50 5.55 -3.00
C GLU A 99 2.99 5.21 -3.02
N ASN A 100 3.73 5.79 -3.96
CA ASN A 100 5.17 5.59 -4.08
C ASN A 100 5.93 6.41 -3.04
N PHE A 101 5.84 6.03 -1.77
CA PHE A 101 6.46 6.73 -0.66
C PHE A 101 7.62 5.94 -0.04
N SER A 102 7.38 4.73 0.46
CA SER A 102 8.37 3.95 1.19
C SER A 102 8.64 2.61 0.51
N ILE A 103 9.92 2.21 0.38
CA ILE A 103 10.31 0.91 -0.16
C ILE A 103 9.69 -0.22 0.66
N GLN A 104 9.68 -0.10 1.99
CA GLN A 104 9.07 -1.07 2.90
C GLN A 104 7.57 -1.21 2.68
N ARG A 105 6.87 -0.09 2.43
CA ARG A 105 5.43 -0.12 2.16
C ARG A 105 5.13 -0.67 0.77
N ASN A 106 5.93 -0.31 -0.22
CA ASN A 106 5.72 -0.68 -1.62
C ASN A 106 6.13 -2.13 -1.92
N SER A 107 7.13 -2.66 -1.21
CA SER A 107 7.51 -4.07 -1.36
C SER A 107 6.32 -5.00 -1.19
N THR A 108 6.26 -6.02 -2.03
CA THR A 108 5.22 -7.03 -1.91
C THR A 108 5.37 -7.80 -0.61
N SER A 109 4.25 -8.17 0.01
CA SER A 109 4.27 -8.97 1.24
C SER A 109 4.74 -10.41 1.03
N ARG A 110 5.05 -10.84 -0.21
CA ARG A 110 5.69 -12.13 -0.50
C ARG A 110 7.14 -12.19 -0.03
N TYR A 111 7.81 -11.05 0.01
CA TYR A 111 9.24 -10.94 0.29
C TYR A 111 9.53 -10.28 1.63
N LEU A 112 8.57 -10.29 2.56
CA LEU A 112 8.83 -9.86 3.92
C LEU A 112 9.71 -10.90 4.62
N LEU A 113 10.78 -10.45 5.27
CA LEU A 113 11.65 -11.29 6.10
C LEU A 113 10.99 -11.64 7.44
N PHE A 114 10.09 -10.81 7.92
CA PHE A 114 9.34 -10.98 9.16
C PHE A 114 7.85 -11.14 8.86
N MET A 115 7.08 -11.61 9.82
CA MET A 115 5.62 -11.79 9.69
C MET A 115 4.91 -10.50 9.28
N GLU A 116 5.36 -9.36 9.81
CA GLU A 116 4.82 -8.04 9.49
C GLU A 116 5.91 -7.02 9.15
N ARG A 117 5.51 -5.90 8.58
CA ARG A 117 6.37 -4.74 8.36
C ARG A 117 6.70 -4.07 9.68
N PRO A 118 7.82 -3.33 9.76
CA PRO A 118 8.14 -2.52 10.93
C PRO A 118 7.01 -1.54 11.27
N MET A 119 6.81 -1.25 12.56
CA MET A 119 5.73 -0.37 13.02
C MET A 119 5.77 1.03 12.39
N VAL A 120 6.96 1.53 12.05
CA VAL A 120 7.12 2.83 11.36
C VAL A 120 6.37 2.89 10.03
N THR A 121 6.09 1.76 9.38
CA THR A 121 5.29 1.76 8.14
C THR A 121 3.83 2.16 8.35
N SER A 122 3.35 2.24 9.59
CA SER A 122 2.02 2.77 9.91
C SER A 122 1.92 4.29 9.68
N LEU A 123 3.06 4.99 9.67
CA LEU A 123 3.15 6.42 9.36
C LEU A 123 3.24 6.68 7.84
N ALA A 124 3.49 5.66 7.04
CA ALA A 124 3.59 5.80 5.60
C ALA A 124 2.21 5.69 4.95
N PRO A 125 1.91 6.53 3.94
CA PRO A 125 0.65 6.44 3.20
C PRO A 125 0.47 5.04 2.61
N SER A 126 -0.77 4.57 2.60
CA SER A 126 -1.14 3.24 2.13
C SER A 126 -1.71 3.29 0.70
N ARG A 127 -2.88 2.69 0.52
CA ARG A 127 -3.60 2.67 -0.75
C ARG A 127 -4.62 3.79 -0.80
N HIS A 128 -4.52 4.59 -1.84
CA HIS A 128 -5.46 5.68 -2.12
C HIS A 128 -5.86 5.66 -3.59
N LEU A 129 -7.03 6.19 -3.85
CA LEU A 129 -7.48 6.45 -5.22
C LEU A 129 -6.70 7.64 -5.77
N GLY A 130 -6.04 7.49 -6.93
CA GLY A 130 -5.28 8.60 -7.49
C GLY A 130 -4.66 8.31 -8.85
N VAL A 131 -3.83 9.26 -9.25
CA VAL A 131 -3.02 9.19 -10.46
C VAL A 131 -1.57 9.43 -10.09
N ASN A 132 -0.69 8.59 -10.62
CA ASN A 132 0.75 8.69 -10.39
C ASN A 132 1.50 8.57 -11.71
N VAL A 133 2.50 9.41 -11.90
CA VAL A 133 3.42 9.38 -13.02
C VAL A 133 4.79 8.94 -12.51
N THR A 134 5.39 8.00 -13.20
CA THR A 134 6.73 7.48 -12.92
C THR A 134 7.61 7.64 -14.14
N TYR A 135 8.80 8.21 -13.95
CA TYR A 135 9.82 8.28 -14.98
C TYR A 135 11.07 7.53 -14.53
N SER A 136 11.52 6.56 -15.32
CA SER A 136 12.56 5.62 -14.93
C SER A 136 13.70 5.58 -15.93
N LEU A 137 14.86 6.10 -15.53
CA LEU A 137 16.13 5.93 -16.21
C LEU A 137 17.02 4.92 -15.45
N PRO A 138 18.08 4.38 -16.06
CA PRO A 138 18.94 3.41 -15.38
C PRO A 138 19.51 3.90 -14.04
N PHE A 139 19.91 5.18 -13.95
CA PHE A 139 20.54 5.76 -12.76
C PHE A 139 19.58 6.53 -11.86
N VAL A 140 18.40 6.95 -12.34
CA VAL A 140 17.42 7.71 -11.56
C VAL A 140 16.00 7.22 -11.84
N TRP A 141 15.19 7.20 -10.78
CA TRP A 141 13.77 6.91 -10.83
C TRP A 141 13.02 8.04 -10.12
N LEU A 142 12.03 8.60 -10.78
CA LEU A 142 11.23 9.70 -10.28
C LEU A 142 9.76 9.27 -10.26
N SER A 143 9.04 9.69 -9.25
CA SER A 143 7.59 9.46 -9.16
C SER A 143 6.90 10.65 -8.54
N GLY A 144 5.74 11.01 -9.08
CA GLY A 144 4.87 12.04 -8.53
C GLY A 144 3.42 11.67 -8.73
N GLY A 145 2.58 11.90 -7.73
CA GLY A 145 1.18 11.54 -7.81
C GLY A 145 0.27 12.45 -6.98
N VAL A 146 -1.01 12.46 -7.39
CA VAL A 146 -2.11 13.13 -6.70
C VAL A 146 -3.11 12.07 -6.30
N PHE A 147 -3.53 12.10 -5.04
CA PHE A 147 -4.37 11.08 -4.45
C PHE A 147 -5.54 11.70 -3.70
N GLY A 148 -6.68 11.05 -3.75
CA GLY A 148 -7.85 11.31 -2.92
C GLY A 148 -7.88 10.41 -1.69
N PRO A 149 -9.08 10.15 -1.13
CA PRO A 149 -9.24 9.33 0.05
C PRO A 149 -8.96 7.84 -0.24
N CYS A 150 -8.76 7.08 0.82
CA CYS A 150 -8.74 5.62 0.75
C CYS A 150 -10.16 5.05 0.59
N LEU A 151 -10.25 3.79 0.16
CA LEU A 151 -11.54 3.13 0.05
C LEU A 151 -12.18 2.93 1.44
N LYS A 152 -13.51 3.02 1.53
CA LYS A 152 -14.28 2.88 2.78
C LYS A 152 -14.00 1.55 3.52
N SER A 153 -13.69 0.50 2.79
CA SER A 153 -13.32 -0.81 3.37
C SER A 153 -11.88 -0.89 3.88
N SER A 154 -11.06 0.14 3.67
CA SER A 154 -9.67 0.15 4.12
C SER A 154 -9.59 0.22 5.65
N GLU A 155 -8.51 -0.33 6.22
CA GLU A 155 -8.26 -0.25 7.66
C GLU A 155 -8.13 1.21 8.15
N GLU A 156 -7.68 2.10 7.30
CA GLU A 156 -7.56 3.53 7.57
C GLU A 156 -8.94 4.16 7.77
N MET A 157 -9.88 3.91 6.84
CA MET A 157 -11.25 4.45 6.92
C MET A 157 -12.08 3.84 8.04
N THR A 158 -11.86 2.57 8.38
CA THR A 158 -12.61 1.94 9.51
C THR A 158 -12.23 2.49 10.88
N LYS A 159 -11.14 3.25 10.97
CA LYS A 159 -10.69 3.89 12.22
C LYS A 159 -11.20 5.31 12.38
N MET A 160 -11.74 5.88 11.31
CA MET A 160 -12.16 7.27 11.22
C MET A 160 -13.60 7.32 10.74
N GLU A 161 -14.38 8.22 11.29
CA GLU A 161 -15.70 8.52 10.76
C GLU A 161 -15.57 9.46 9.55
N ASP A 162 -16.17 9.07 8.43
CA ASP A 162 -16.23 9.92 7.24
C ASP A 162 -17.57 10.62 7.18
N GLY A 163 -17.64 11.76 7.83
CA GLY A 163 -18.83 12.63 7.78
C GLY A 163 -18.85 13.58 6.59
N ASN A 164 -17.77 13.68 5.82
CA ASN A 164 -17.65 14.71 4.78
C ASN A 164 -18.71 14.57 3.69
N LYS A 165 -19.01 13.36 3.26
CA LYS A 165 -20.01 13.09 2.21
C LYS A 165 -21.42 13.45 2.67
N ASP A 166 -21.75 13.12 3.91
CA ASP A 166 -23.08 13.41 4.48
C ASP A 166 -23.27 14.91 4.74
N LEU A 167 -22.17 15.63 4.99
CA LEU A 167 -22.17 17.08 5.18
C LEU A 167 -22.00 17.87 3.88
N GLY A 168 -21.79 17.21 2.75
CA GLY A 168 -21.54 17.87 1.46
C GLY A 168 -20.20 18.61 1.39
N LEU A 169 -19.20 18.19 2.19
CA LEU A 169 -17.87 18.79 2.22
C LEU A 169 -16.95 18.14 1.19
N ASN A 170 -15.94 18.89 0.74
CA ASN A 170 -14.92 18.37 -0.15
C ASN A 170 -14.04 17.36 0.55
N GLU A 171 -13.72 16.27 -0.14
CA GLU A 171 -12.68 15.35 0.27
C GLU A 171 -11.28 15.96 0.04
N GLY A 172 -10.33 15.67 0.93
CA GLY A 172 -8.98 16.19 0.84
C GLY A 172 -8.17 15.55 -0.27
N LEU A 173 -7.15 16.25 -0.74
CA LEU A 173 -6.16 15.75 -1.68
C LEU A 173 -4.82 15.52 -0.99
N SER A 174 -4.05 14.62 -1.57
CA SER A 174 -2.69 14.31 -1.15
C SER A 174 -1.76 14.38 -2.35
N TYR A 175 -0.52 14.76 -2.10
CA TYR A 175 0.53 14.84 -3.10
C TYR A 175 1.72 14.04 -2.59
N THR A 176 2.20 13.08 -3.38
CA THR A 176 3.35 12.26 -3.00
C THR A 176 4.38 12.31 -4.11
N GLY A 177 5.61 12.64 -3.74
CA GLY A 177 6.76 12.69 -4.63
C GLY A 177 7.90 11.82 -4.10
N LYS A 178 8.61 11.13 -5.01
CA LYS A 178 9.76 10.28 -4.66
C LYS A 178 10.84 10.36 -5.72
N VAL A 179 12.09 10.41 -5.26
CA VAL A 179 13.28 10.26 -6.09
C VAL A 179 14.11 9.09 -5.58
N VAL A 180 14.65 8.31 -6.51
CA VAL A 180 15.60 7.23 -6.22
C VAL A 180 16.81 7.37 -7.14
N LEU A 181 17.99 7.35 -6.55
CA LEU A 181 19.25 7.29 -7.27
C LEU A 181 19.84 5.89 -7.18
N ARG A 182 20.38 5.42 -8.29
CA ARG A 182 21.02 4.10 -8.42
C ARG A 182 22.46 4.27 -8.93
N PRO A 183 23.39 4.79 -8.09
CA PRO A 183 24.73 5.18 -8.57
C PRO A 183 25.51 4.02 -9.18
N LEU A 184 25.29 2.81 -8.70
CA LEU A 184 25.99 1.59 -9.15
C LEU A 184 25.29 0.83 -10.29
N TYR A 185 24.38 1.49 -11.05
CA TYR A 185 23.56 0.83 -12.06
C TYR A 185 24.34 0.13 -13.18
N LYS A 186 25.62 0.48 -13.38
CA LYS A 186 26.52 -0.19 -14.35
C LYS A 186 27.27 -1.38 -13.78
N MET A 187 27.21 -1.60 -12.46
CA MET A 187 27.91 -2.69 -11.80
C MET A 187 27.02 -3.93 -11.70
N PRO A 188 27.37 -5.06 -12.35
CA PRO A 188 26.50 -6.23 -12.41
C PRO A 188 26.32 -6.92 -11.04
N ASN A 189 27.31 -6.81 -10.15
CA ASN A 189 27.34 -7.52 -8.86
C ASN A 189 27.18 -6.59 -7.65
N ALA A 190 26.81 -5.33 -7.87
CA ALA A 190 26.61 -4.36 -6.80
C ALA A 190 25.41 -3.49 -7.10
N SER A 191 24.60 -3.21 -6.09
CA SER A 191 23.51 -2.24 -6.19
C SER A 191 23.54 -1.31 -5.00
N LEU A 192 23.29 -0.04 -5.25
CA LEU A 192 23.07 0.98 -4.23
C LEU A 192 21.80 1.74 -4.58
N HIS A 193 20.88 1.77 -3.63
CA HIS A 193 19.62 2.48 -3.72
C HIS A 193 19.66 3.65 -2.71
N LEU A 194 19.54 4.86 -3.20
CA LEU A 194 19.40 6.05 -2.36
C LEU A 194 18.09 6.72 -2.72
N GLY A 195 17.13 6.68 -1.79
CA GLY A 195 15.79 7.19 -2.02
C GLY A 195 15.41 8.30 -1.04
N ALA A 196 14.59 9.24 -1.51
CA ALA A 196 13.91 10.21 -0.68
C ALA A 196 12.48 10.41 -1.18
N ALA A 197 11.54 10.52 -0.25
CA ALA A 197 10.15 10.83 -0.60
C ALA A 197 9.51 11.79 0.39
N ILE A 198 8.51 12.51 -0.12
CA ILE A 198 7.67 13.43 0.63
C ILE A 198 6.21 13.16 0.30
N SER A 199 5.34 13.24 1.30
CA SER A 199 3.89 13.20 1.13
C SER A 199 3.26 14.34 1.93
N TYR A 200 2.46 15.14 1.24
CA TYR A 200 1.62 16.17 1.84
C TYR A 200 0.16 15.73 1.70
N ARG A 201 -0.60 15.77 2.79
CA ARG A 201 -1.99 15.31 2.82
C ARG A 201 -2.85 16.30 3.58
N GLU A 202 -4.02 16.61 3.03
CA GLU A 202 -5.08 17.30 3.73
C GLU A 202 -6.10 16.27 4.24
N PRO A 203 -6.11 15.94 5.53
CA PRO A 203 -7.11 15.02 6.06
C PRO A 203 -8.45 15.75 6.10
N LYS A 204 -9.42 15.22 5.39
CA LYS A 204 -10.81 15.72 5.39
C LYS A 204 -11.77 14.71 6.00
N LEU A 205 -11.25 13.79 6.80
CA LEU A 205 -12.06 12.87 7.60
C LEU A 205 -12.60 13.67 8.79
N THR A 206 -13.86 14.00 8.74
CA THR A 206 -14.52 14.79 9.77
C THR A 206 -15.20 13.84 10.76
N ASN A 207 -14.87 13.98 12.03
CA ASN A 207 -15.55 13.24 13.10
C ASN A 207 -16.95 13.81 13.36
N THR A 208 -17.72 13.18 14.27
CA THR A 208 -19.06 13.61 14.67
C THR A 208 -19.14 15.04 15.19
N ASP A 209 -18.02 15.58 15.70
CA ASP A 209 -17.95 16.97 16.20
C ASP A 209 -17.58 17.98 15.11
N GLY A 210 -17.42 17.54 13.86
CA GLY A 210 -17.14 18.40 12.71
C GLY A 210 -15.66 18.78 12.53
N TYR A 211 -14.73 18.10 13.19
CA TYR A 211 -13.30 18.37 13.08
C TYR A 211 -12.62 17.40 12.13
N ASN A 212 -11.74 17.91 11.26
CA ASN A 212 -10.80 17.08 10.51
C ASN A 212 -9.92 16.32 11.48
N CYS A 213 -9.65 15.06 11.20
CA CYS A 213 -8.87 14.22 12.09
C CYS A 213 -7.91 13.28 11.34
N ALA A 214 -6.84 12.91 12.03
CA ALA A 214 -5.88 11.90 11.63
C ALA A 214 -5.69 10.90 12.78
N ARG A 215 -5.34 9.65 12.45
CA ARG A 215 -5.04 8.62 13.45
C ARG A 215 -3.92 7.72 12.97
N TYR A 216 -2.93 7.55 13.80
CA TYR A 216 -1.84 6.62 13.56
C TYR A 216 -1.91 5.45 14.52
N SER A 217 -1.85 4.24 14.01
CA SER A 217 -1.86 3.06 14.87
C SER A 217 -1.09 1.91 14.26
N ALA A 218 -0.33 1.20 15.09
CA ALA A 218 0.40 0.02 14.72
C ALA A 218 0.16 -1.12 15.70
N ARG A 219 -0.01 -2.31 15.14
CA ARG A 219 -0.01 -3.56 15.92
C ARG A 219 1.42 -3.96 16.25
N ASN A 220 1.57 -4.98 17.10
CA ASN A 220 2.83 -5.68 17.24
C ASN A 220 3.24 -6.38 15.93
N SER A 221 4.34 -7.10 15.94
CA SER A 221 4.89 -7.80 14.76
C SER A 221 4.06 -8.99 14.28
N THR A 222 2.82 -9.13 14.73
CA THR A 222 1.89 -10.18 14.27
C THR A 222 0.47 -9.64 14.12
N SER A 223 -0.36 -10.33 13.35
CA SER A 223 -1.79 -10.05 13.21
C SER A 223 -2.67 -10.92 14.11
N ILE A 224 -2.09 -11.87 14.83
CA ILE A 224 -2.81 -12.83 15.68
C ILE A 224 -3.46 -12.12 16.85
N ASN A 225 -2.71 -11.22 17.47
CA ASN A 225 -3.21 -10.34 18.50
C ASN A 225 -3.51 -8.96 17.87
N ARG A 226 -4.74 -8.50 18.00
CA ARG A 226 -5.15 -7.19 17.45
C ARG A 226 -4.80 -6.02 18.35
N LYS A 227 -4.09 -6.24 19.46
CA LYS A 227 -3.66 -5.15 20.33
C LYS A 227 -2.68 -4.25 19.60
N LYS A 228 -2.94 -2.96 19.68
CA LYS A 228 -2.08 -1.93 19.12
C LYS A 228 -1.13 -1.44 20.20
N PHE A 229 0.17 -1.43 19.92
CA PHE A 229 1.16 -0.85 20.79
C PHE A 229 1.39 0.63 20.55
N LEU A 230 1.05 1.09 19.36
CA LEU A 230 0.93 2.50 19.03
C LEU A 230 -0.51 2.75 18.60
N ASP A 231 -1.18 3.66 19.26
CA ASP A 231 -2.48 4.18 18.86
C ASP A 231 -2.62 5.59 19.41
N THR A 232 -2.74 6.56 18.54
CA THR A 232 -2.86 7.97 18.92
C THR A 232 -4.30 8.37 19.22
N ASP A 233 -5.26 7.46 19.02
CA ASP A 233 -6.66 7.82 18.84
C ASP A 233 -6.85 8.92 17.79
N ALA A 234 -8.02 9.51 17.67
CA ALA A 234 -8.27 10.57 16.71
C ALA A 234 -7.58 11.87 17.17
N ILE A 235 -6.62 12.33 16.38
CA ILE A 235 -6.01 13.66 16.53
C ILE A 235 -6.92 14.63 15.78
N THR A 236 -7.60 15.53 16.50
CA THR A 236 -8.57 16.47 15.93
C THR A 236 -7.95 17.81 15.56
N GLY A 237 -8.59 18.54 14.63
CA GLY A 237 -8.12 19.86 14.21
C GLY A 237 -6.89 19.82 13.29
N VAL A 238 -6.67 18.70 12.60
CA VAL A 238 -5.52 18.53 11.70
C VAL A 238 -5.80 19.23 10.37
N ASN A 239 -5.02 20.25 10.05
CA ASN A 239 -5.11 20.95 8.77
C ASN A 239 -4.34 20.22 7.65
N HIS A 240 -3.19 19.66 7.96
CA HIS A 240 -2.36 18.92 7.03
C HIS A 240 -1.44 17.93 7.75
N GLU A 241 -1.07 16.89 7.03
CA GLU A 241 -0.06 15.92 7.43
C GLU A 241 1.13 16.03 6.47
N LEU A 242 2.34 16.11 7.00
CA LEU A 242 3.56 16.09 6.23
C LEU A 242 4.41 14.90 6.67
N ALA A 243 4.72 14.02 5.74
CA ALA A 243 5.61 12.89 5.97
C ALA A 243 6.77 12.92 4.98
N TYR A 244 7.94 12.52 5.44
CA TYR A 244 9.11 12.32 4.58
C TYR A 244 9.88 11.07 4.98
N THR A 245 10.61 10.49 4.05
CA THR A 245 11.43 9.29 4.28
C THR A 245 12.70 9.35 3.47
N PHE A 246 13.73 8.74 4.03
CA PHE A 246 14.99 8.46 3.35
C PHE A 246 15.23 6.96 3.33
N GLU A 247 15.84 6.45 2.26
CA GLU A 247 16.05 5.03 2.03
C GLU A 247 17.47 4.78 1.52
N VAL A 248 18.11 3.79 2.07
CA VAL A 248 19.41 3.29 1.61
C VAL A 248 19.37 1.79 1.43
#